data_3c4c7741f6cf2592ff5e5ead234a0656
#
_entry.id   3c4c7741f6cf2592ff5e5ead234a0656
#
_cell.length_a   1.000
_cell.length_b   1.000
_cell.length_c   1.000
_cell.angle_alpha   90.00
_cell.angle_beta   90.00
_cell.angle_gamma   90.00
#
_symmetry.space_group_name_H-M   'P 1'
#
loop_
_entity.id
_entity.type
_entity.pdbx_description
1 polymer ?
#
loop_
_entity_poly.entity_id
_entity_poly.type
_entity_poly.pdbx_seq_one_letter_code
_entity_poly.pdbx_strand_id
1 'polypeptide(L)'
;MTKAALPAERALWHSRDVRRLVGLSLLAFSSFCLLLGSAPAWASAGGVSENRAGLVTTAMLACTVLVQGAVPALVRRCGLGPTLAAGLVALGAPAPLYAAGHHLGLLLGAAAVRGAGFAVVTVVGSTLAAAVAPPERRGESIGLYGLAIAVPNLLCVPGGVALAQHGAFRWVAYASALPVLAVPLALALGRSAHSPVRTAQSQSERARPERGRAVLARVAVPAFVLLTATLAGGGLVTYLPIQLPTGALATAALLGFGATAALGRWRAGALSDRFGTGLLLPAALVAAVLGTALVALGLGKGSAPVLVAGAVLFGAGYGAVQNLTLVQAFAAAGPGHATTASALWNAAFDAGTGIGAIVVGALAATGLGVPIVLALTALLMLTALPLTARRHGQA
;
A
#
# COMPACT_ATOMS: atom_id res chain seq x y z
N MET A 1 0.55 4.83 -46.00
CA MET A 1 0.90 3.75 -45.08
C MET A 1 -0.22 3.62 -44.04
N THR A 2 -1.08 2.67 -44.24
CA THR A 2 -2.28 2.40 -43.42
C THR A 2 -1.83 1.84 -42.07
N LYS A 3 -2.07 2.59 -40.98
CA LYS A 3 -1.93 2.04 -39.60
C LYS A 3 -2.86 0.84 -39.48
N ALA A 4 -2.30 -0.35 -39.41
CA ALA A 4 -3.04 -1.54 -39.06
C ALA A 4 -3.69 -1.31 -37.70
N ALA A 5 -5.03 -1.33 -37.66
CA ALA A 5 -5.79 -1.28 -36.42
C ALA A 5 -5.34 -2.46 -35.54
N LEU A 6 -4.76 -2.15 -34.38
CA LEU A 6 -4.46 -3.15 -33.37
C LEU A 6 -5.74 -3.92 -33.02
N PRO A 7 -5.69 -5.24 -32.84
CA PRO A 7 -6.88 -6.04 -32.52
C PRO A 7 -7.53 -5.52 -31.24
N ALA A 8 -8.86 -5.45 -31.29
CA ALA A 8 -9.75 -4.97 -30.23
C ALA A 8 -9.23 -5.29 -28.84
N GLU A 9 -9.15 -4.25 -28.00
CA GLU A 9 -8.64 -4.23 -26.64
C GLU A 9 -9.25 -5.32 -25.76
N ARG A 10 -8.61 -6.50 -25.74
CA ARG A 10 -8.98 -7.50 -24.74
C ARG A 10 -8.65 -6.87 -23.38
N ALA A 11 -9.64 -6.78 -22.48
CA ALA A 11 -9.44 -6.28 -21.12
C ALA A 11 -8.24 -6.98 -20.48
N LEU A 12 -7.40 -6.24 -19.75
CA LEU A 12 -6.17 -6.81 -19.08
C LEU A 12 -6.50 -8.03 -18.23
N TRP A 13 -7.73 -8.12 -17.73
CA TRP A 13 -8.23 -9.26 -16.97
C TRP A 13 -8.17 -10.60 -17.74
N HIS A 14 -8.11 -10.60 -19.06
CA HIS A 14 -7.92 -11.82 -19.86
C HIS A 14 -6.47 -12.32 -19.84
N SER A 15 -5.51 -11.49 -19.44
CA SER A 15 -4.12 -11.91 -19.28
C SER A 15 -3.99 -12.91 -18.11
N ARG A 16 -3.36 -14.06 -18.38
CA ARG A 16 -3.09 -15.06 -17.34
C ARG A 16 -2.22 -14.49 -16.23
N ASP A 17 -1.25 -13.66 -16.56
CA ASP A 17 -0.29 -13.11 -15.60
C ASP A 17 -0.92 -12.04 -14.72
N VAL A 18 -1.82 -11.20 -15.26
CA VAL A 18 -2.61 -10.26 -14.46
C VAL A 18 -3.50 -11.01 -13.47
N ARG A 19 -4.19 -12.06 -13.89
CA ARG A 19 -5.02 -12.87 -12.98
C ARG A 19 -4.21 -13.56 -11.90
N ARG A 20 -3.03 -14.09 -12.23
CA ARG A 20 -2.10 -14.70 -11.26
C ARG A 20 -1.63 -13.67 -10.24
N LEU A 21 -1.25 -12.47 -10.70
CA LEU A 21 -0.83 -11.39 -9.83
C LEU A 21 -1.95 -10.94 -8.89
N VAL A 22 -3.15 -10.72 -9.41
CA VAL A 22 -4.33 -10.34 -8.61
C VAL A 22 -4.67 -11.43 -7.59
N GLY A 23 -4.70 -12.70 -8.00
CA GLY A 23 -4.99 -13.83 -7.12
C GLY A 23 -3.99 -13.98 -5.97
N LEU A 24 -2.69 -13.94 -6.27
CA LEU A 24 -1.68 -14.01 -5.22
C LEU A 24 -1.72 -12.79 -4.29
N SER A 25 -2.01 -11.60 -4.84
CA SER A 25 -2.12 -10.37 -4.04
C SER A 25 -3.32 -10.42 -3.11
N LEU A 26 -4.47 -10.88 -3.58
CA LEU A 26 -5.65 -11.11 -2.74
C LEU A 26 -5.32 -12.03 -1.56
N LEU A 27 -4.67 -13.18 -1.80
CA LEU A 27 -4.30 -14.13 -0.74
C LEU A 27 -3.29 -13.50 0.25
N ALA A 28 -2.28 -12.83 -0.26
CA ALA A 28 -1.23 -12.22 0.57
C ALA A 28 -1.78 -11.08 1.44
N PHE A 29 -2.55 -10.17 0.85
CA PHE A 29 -3.13 -9.05 1.60
C PHE A 29 -4.27 -9.48 2.52
N SER A 30 -5.04 -10.52 2.18
CA SER A 30 -6.00 -11.11 3.12
C SER A 30 -5.31 -11.64 4.38
N SER A 31 -4.18 -12.35 4.22
CA SER A 31 -3.38 -12.82 5.35
C SER A 31 -2.86 -11.68 6.23
N PHE A 32 -2.37 -10.62 5.61
CA PHE A 32 -1.92 -9.43 6.32
C PHE A 32 -3.07 -8.79 7.10
N CYS A 33 -4.18 -8.51 6.42
CA CYS A 33 -5.32 -7.78 6.96
C CYS A 33 -6.05 -8.56 8.06
N LEU A 34 -6.18 -9.87 7.94
CA LEU A 34 -6.82 -10.72 8.96
C LEU A 34 -6.13 -10.60 10.32
N LEU A 35 -4.80 -10.54 10.36
CA LEU A 35 -4.04 -10.49 11.61
C LEU A 35 -3.70 -9.06 12.06
N LEU A 36 -3.90 -8.04 11.21
CA LEU A 36 -3.49 -6.67 11.50
C LEU A 36 -4.10 -6.13 12.81
N GLY A 37 -5.40 -6.30 12.98
CA GLY A 37 -6.10 -5.89 14.21
C GLY A 37 -6.36 -7.03 15.19
N SER A 38 -6.51 -8.26 14.69
CA SER A 38 -6.87 -9.41 15.52
C SER A 38 -5.71 -9.97 16.33
N ALA A 39 -4.45 -9.88 15.86
CA ALA A 39 -3.30 -10.39 16.60
C ALA A 39 -2.99 -9.60 17.88
N PRO A 40 -3.02 -8.26 17.92
CA PRO A 40 -2.94 -7.52 19.17
C PRO A 40 -4.09 -7.83 20.12
N ALA A 41 -5.33 -7.91 19.61
CA ALA A 41 -6.50 -8.27 20.42
C ALA A 41 -6.34 -9.67 21.05
N TRP A 42 -5.82 -10.64 20.32
CA TRP A 42 -5.52 -11.97 20.82
C TRP A 42 -4.45 -11.97 21.92
N ALA A 43 -3.37 -11.18 21.73
CA ALA A 43 -2.34 -11.03 22.77
C ALA A 43 -2.91 -10.44 24.06
N SER A 44 -3.75 -9.41 23.96
CA SER A 44 -4.44 -8.79 25.11
C SER A 44 -5.39 -9.75 25.80
N ALA A 45 -6.16 -10.56 25.07
CA ALA A 45 -7.01 -11.59 25.62
C ALA A 45 -6.24 -12.66 26.42
N GLY A 46 -4.96 -12.87 26.09
CA GLY A 46 -4.04 -13.74 26.82
C GLY A 46 -3.32 -13.08 28.01
N GLY A 47 -3.74 -11.88 28.44
CA GLY A 47 -3.17 -11.18 29.59
C GLY A 47 -1.97 -10.27 29.28
N VAL A 48 -1.60 -10.10 28.01
CA VAL A 48 -0.58 -9.11 27.62
C VAL A 48 -1.20 -7.71 27.72
N SER A 49 -0.52 -6.77 28.40
CA SER A 49 -1.02 -5.39 28.50
C SER A 49 -1.18 -4.76 27.11
N GLU A 50 -2.17 -3.89 26.92
CA GLU A 50 -2.53 -3.29 25.62
C GLU A 50 -1.34 -2.60 24.93
N ASN A 51 -0.53 -1.86 25.69
CA ASN A 51 0.67 -1.22 25.16
C ASN A 51 1.69 -2.23 24.60
N ARG A 52 1.81 -3.40 25.21
CA ARG A 52 2.73 -4.46 24.74
C ARG A 52 2.11 -5.28 23.61
N ALA A 53 0.80 -5.45 23.59
CA ALA A 53 0.08 -6.13 22.52
C ALA A 53 0.23 -5.38 21.19
N GLY A 54 0.21 -4.06 21.19
CA GLY A 54 0.47 -3.22 20.02
C GLY A 54 1.85 -3.42 19.39
N LEU A 55 2.84 -3.89 20.18
CA LEU A 55 4.19 -4.20 19.67
C LEU A 55 4.17 -5.30 18.59
N VAL A 56 3.16 -6.17 18.56
CA VAL A 56 3.03 -7.19 17.52
C VAL A 56 2.88 -6.55 16.13
N THR A 57 1.99 -5.59 16.00
CA THR A 57 1.83 -4.84 14.73
C THR A 57 3.04 -3.96 14.44
N THR A 58 3.57 -3.30 15.47
CA THR A 58 4.78 -2.47 15.33
C THR A 58 5.98 -3.29 14.84
N ALA A 59 6.23 -4.45 15.40
CA ALA A 59 7.31 -5.35 14.98
C ALA A 59 7.14 -5.78 13.52
N MET A 60 5.92 -6.13 13.12
CA MET A 60 5.63 -6.49 11.73
C MET A 60 5.93 -5.34 10.77
N LEU A 61 5.40 -4.15 11.04
CA LEU A 61 5.57 -2.98 10.16
C LEU A 61 7.02 -2.48 10.16
N ALA A 62 7.69 -2.48 11.31
CA ALA A 62 9.10 -2.11 11.38
C ALA A 62 9.98 -3.04 10.55
N CYS A 63 9.79 -4.37 10.68
CA CYS A 63 10.49 -5.34 9.85
C CYS A 63 10.16 -5.18 8.36
N THR A 64 8.91 -4.85 8.03
CA THR A 64 8.52 -4.55 6.66
C THR A 64 9.35 -3.40 6.08
N VAL A 65 9.39 -2.25 6.75
CA VAL A 65 10.13 -1.07 6.28
C VAL A 65 11.63 -1.36 6.17
N LEU A 66 12.21 -2.02 7.17
CA LEU A 66 13.64 -2.36 7.18
C LEU A 66 14.04 -3.30 6.04
N VAL A 67 13.22 -4.31 5.76
CA VAL A 67 13.52 -5.32 4.74
C VAL A 67 13.26 -4.81 3.33
N GLN A 68 12.34 -3.86 3.13
CA GLN A 68 12.04 -3.29 1.80
C GLN A 68 13.28 -2.81 1.06
N GLY A 69 14.23 -2.19 1.78
CA GLY A 69 15.51 -1.74 1.20
C GLY A 69 16.41 -2.87 0.67
N ALA A 70 16.29 -4.08 1.24
CA ALA A 70 17.07 -5.25 0.83
C ALA A 70 16.44 -6.02 -0.35
N VAL A 71 15.13 -5.86 -0.61
CA VAL A 71 14.41 -6.62 -1.64
C VAL A 71 15.01 -6.46 -3.04
N PRO A 72 15.44 -5.27 -3.50
CA PRO A 72 16.09 -5.14 -4.80
C PRO A 72 17.35 -6.00 -4.93
N ALA A 73 18.13 -6.15 -3.86
CA ALA A 73 19.33 -7.01 -3.86
C ALA A 73 18.96 -8.49 -3.90
N LEU A 74 17.90 -8.90 -3.18
CA LEU A 74 17.38 -10.27 -3.23
C LEU A 74 16.88 -10.63 -4.62
N VAL A 75 16.11 -9.73 -5.26
CA VAL A 75 15.62 -9.94 -6.64
C VAL A 75 16.75 -10.06 -7.64
N ARG A 76 17.82 -9.26 -7.51
CA ARG A 76 19.00 -9.39 -8.38
C ARG A 76 19.72 -10.73 -8.23
N ARG A 77 19.78 -11.26 -6.99
CA ARG A 77 20.49 -12.53 -6.71
C ARG A 77 19.66 -13.76 -7.04
N CYS A 78 18.39 -13.76 -6.69
CA CYS A 78 17.52 -14.95 -6.75
C CYS A 78 16.48 -14.89 -7.88
N GLY A 79 16.24 -13.71 -8.48
CA GLY A 79 15.16 -13.49 -9.44
C GLY A 79 13.82 -13.16 -8.79
N LEU A 80 12.86 -12.65 -9.59
CA LEU A 80 11.55 -12.19 -9.11
C LEU A 80 10.71 -13.34 -8.52
N GLY A 81 10.60 -14.46 -9.25
CA GLY A 81 9.75 -15.59 -8.86
C GLY A 81 10.16 -16.23 -7.53
N PRO A 82 11.40 -16.71 -7.39
CA PRO A 82 11.88 -17.30 -6.14
C PRO A 82 11.84 -16.33 -4.96
N THR A 83 12.18 -15.05 -5.17
CA THR A 83 12.09 -14.02 -4.12
C THR A 83 10.65 -13.85 -3.65
N LEU A 84 9.69 -13.74 -4.58
CA LEU A 84 8.27 -13.61 -4.24
C LEU A 84 7.75 -14.88 -3.53
N ALA A 85 8.15 -16.07 -4.00
CA ALA A 85 7.78 -17.34 -3.36
C ALA A 85 8.28 -17.40 -1.91
N ALA A 86 9.54 -17.02 -1.66
CA ALA A 86 10.09 -16.92 -0.31
C ALA A 86 9.33 -15.91 0.55
N GLY A 87 8.94 -14.76 -0.02
CA GLY A 87 8.13 -13.75 0.66
C GLY A 87 6.75 -14.27 1.06
N LEU A 88 6.07 -15.02 0.18
CA LEU A 88 4.77 -15.62 0.47
C LEU A 88 4.86 -16.69 1.57
N VAL A 89 5.91 -17.50 1.56
CA VAL A 89 6.18 -18.48 2.63
C VAL A 89 6.46 -17.75 3.95
N ALA A 90 7.33 -16.76 3.96
CA ALA A 90 7.65 -15.99 5.16
C ALA A 90 6.42 -15.25 5.71
N LEU A 91 5.50 -14.79 4.85
CA LEU A 91 4.26 -14.16 5.27
C LEU A 91 3.24 -15.17 5.82
N GLY A 92 3.10 -16.33 5.19
CA GLY A 92 2.03 -17.27 5.50
C GLY A 92 2.42 -18.34 6.53
N ALA A 93 3.60 -18.97 6.40
CA ALA A 93 3.97 -20.12 7.21
C ALA A 93 4.04 -19.84 8.72
N PRO A 94 4.46 -18.65 9.20
CA PRO A 94 4.43 -18.37 10.64
C PRO A 94 3.05 -18.05 11.20
N ALA A 95 2.03 -17.80 10.35
CA ALA A 95 0.72 -17.39 10.83
C ALA A 95 0.03 -18.37 11.79
N PRO A 96 0.08 -19.69 11.59
CA PRO A 96 -0.47 -20.65 12.55
C PRO A 96 0.14 -20.57 13.96
N LEU A 97 1.37 -20.06 14.09
CA LEU A 97 2.03 -19.89 15.41
C LEU A 97 1.25 -18.94 16.33
N TYR A 98 0.47 -18.01 15.78
CA TYR A 98 -0.41 -17.16 16.60
C TYR A 98 -1.48 -17.98 17.34
N ALA A 99 -1.91 -19.11 16.79
CA ALA A 99 -2.87 -19.99 17.44
C ALA A 99 -2.23 -20.88 18.53
N ALA A 100 -0.91 -20.97 18.59
CA ALA A 100 -0.19 -21.82 19.55
C ALA A 100 -0.17 -21.24 20.98
N GLY A 101 -0.46 -19.93 21.14
CA GLY A 101 -0.52 -19.31 22.47
C GLY A 101 -0.39 -17.80 22.43
N HIS A 102 -0.38 -17.21 23.64
CA HIS A 102 -0.35 -15.77 23.86
C HIS A 102 1.05 -15.24 24.20
N HIS A 103 2.08 -16.08 24.10
CA HIS A 103 3.43 -15.71 24.51
C HIS A 103 3.96 -14.56 23.62
N LEU A 104 4.18 -13.39 24.20
CA LEU A 104 4.55 -12.18 23.45
C LEU A 104 5.80 -12.39 22.56
N GLY A 105 6.81 -13.09 23.07
CA GLY A 105 8.04 -13.40 22.30
C GLY A 105 7.75 -14.21 21.04
N LEU A 106 6.87 -15.21 21.10
CA LEU A 106 6.43 -15.99 19.95
C LEU A 106 5.70 -15.12 18.93
N LEU A 107 4.75 -14.30 19.42
CA LEU A 107 3.97 -13.40 18.57
C LEU A 107 4.85 -12.35 17.87
N LEU A 108 5.82 -11.77 18.59
CA LEU A 108 6.78 -10.82 18.02
C LEU A 108 7.69 -11.48 16.99
N GLY A 109 8.21 -12.68 17.26
CA GLY A 109 9.04 -13.42 16.32
C GLY A 109 8.28 -13.77 15.04
N ALA A 110 7.05 -14.29 15.18
CA ALA A 110 6.18 -14.56 14.04
C ALA A 110 5.85 -13.27 13.25
N ALA A 111 5.55 -12.16 13.95
CA ALA A 111 5.30 -10.87 13.34
C ALA A 111 6.50 -10.34 12.56
N ALA A 112 7.72 -10.47 13.09
CA ALA A 112 8.94 -10.03 12.40
C ALA A 112 9.18 -10.81 11.10
N VAL A 113 9.07 -12.14 11.13
CA VAL A 113 9.22 -12.98 9.92
C VAL A 113 8.13 -12.64 8.89
N ARG A 114 6.88 -12.49 9.34
CA ARG A 114 5.77 -12.09 8.47
C ARG A 114 5.98 -10.71 7.86
N GLY A 115 6.51 -9.76 8.63
CA GLY A 115 6.86 -8.42 8.16
C GLY A 115 7.91 -8.46 7.05
N ALA A 116 8.95 -9.27 7.21
CA ALA A 116 9.94 -9.49 6.16
C ALA A 116 9.32 -10.10 4.89
N GLY A 117 8.40 -11.07 5.04
CA GLY A 117 7.65 -11.64 3.93
C GLY A 117 6.75 -10.61 3.24
N PHE A 118 6.06 -9.78 4.00
CA PHE A 118 5.19 -8.72 3.48
C PHE A 118 5.98 -7.66 2.71
N ALA A 119 7.17 -7.28 3.19
CA ALA A 119 8.08 -6.39 2.46
C ALA A 119 8.38 -6.91 1.04
N VAL A 120 8.69 -8.20 0.93
CA VAL A 120 8.95 -8.84 -0.37
C VAL A 120 7.70 -8.82 -1.24
N VAL A 121 6.53 -9.19 -0.69
CA VAL A 121 5.27 -9.25 -1.43
C VAL A 121 4.87 -7.88 -1.97
N THR A 122 4.99 -6.81 -1.17
CA THR A 122 4.61 -5.45 -1.59
C THR A 122 5.56 -4.90 -2.66
N VAL A 123 6.87 -5.05 -2.48
CA VAL A 123 7.88 -4.56 -3.42
C VAL A 123 7.87 -5.34 -4.74
N VAL A 124 7.87 -6.67 -4.69
CA VAL A 124 7.87 -7.50 -5.90
C VAL A 124 6.50 -7.46 -6.59
N GLY A 125 5.41 -7.46 -5.81
CA GLY A 125 4.04 -7.38 -6.33
C GLY A 125 3.80 -6.10 -7.14
N SER A 126 4.18 -4.93 -6.62
CA SER A 126 4.06 -3.67 -7.36
C SER A 126 5.02 -3.58 -8.56
N THR A 127 6.22 -4.16 -8.46
CA THR A 127 7.14 -4.30 -9.61
C THR A 127 6.50 -5.14 -10.72
N LEU A 128 5.91 -6.28 -10.37
CA LEU A 128 5.21 -7.14 -11.32
C LEU A 128 3.97 -6.47 -11.90
N ALA A 129 3.22 -5.69 -11.12
CA ALA A 129 2.06 -4.95 -11.60
C ALA A 129 2.43 -4.00 -12.77
N ALA A 130 3.62 -3.41 -12.70
CA ALA A 130 4.15 -2.58 -13.79
C ALA A 130 4.71 -3.39 -14.97
N ALA A 131 5.10 -4.66 -14.74
CA ALA A 131 5.79 -5.49 -15.73
C ALA A 131 4.87 -6.43 -16.53
N VAL A 132 3.71 -6.84 -15.96
CA VAL A 132 2.79 -7.80 -16.59
C VAL A 132 1.89 -7.19 -17.67
N ALA A 133 1.86 -5.86 -17.77
CA ALA A 133 1.10 -5.12 -18.78
C ALA A 133 2.02 -4.39 -19.76
N PRO A 134 1.55 -4.15 -21.01
CA PRO A 134 2.28 -3.31 -21.94
C PRO A 134 2.42 -1.88 -21.39
N PRO A 135 3.44 -1.13 -21.84
CA PRO A 135 3.72 0.23 -21.30
C PRO A 135 2.52 1.16 -21.32
N GLU A 136 1.67 1.07 -22.36
CA GLU A 136 0.49 1.90 -22.60
C GLU A 136 -0.66 1.63 -21.61
N ARG A 137 -0.62 0.48 -20.91
CA ARG A 137 -1.65 0.05 -19.95
C ARG A 137 -1.08 -0.25 -18.58
N ARG A 138 0.07 0.29 -18.27
CA ARG A 138 0.78 0.06 -17.00
C ARG A 138 -0.01 0.63 -15.81
N GLY A 139 -0.60 1.80 -15.97
CA GLY A 139 -1.41 2.43 -14.93
C GLY A 139 -2.64 1.61 -14.59
N GLU A 140 -3.33 1.05 -15.60
CA GLU A 140 -4.48 0.15 -15.40
C GLU A 140 -4.07 -1.11 -14.63
N SER A 141 -2.93 -1.71 -14.96
CA SER A 141 -2.43 -2.90 -14.26
C SER A 141 -2.11 -2.61 -12.79
N ILE A 142 -1.46 -1.49 -12.51
CA ILE A 142 -1.20 -1.00 -11.15
C ILE A 142 -2.51 -0.73 -10.41
N GLY A 143 -3.53 -0.20 -11.12
CA GLY A 143 -4.87 0.01 -10.57
C GLY A 143 -5.55 -1.30 -10.15
N LEU A 144 -5.50 -2.34 -10.99
CA LEU A 144 -6.02 -3.67 -10.67
C LEU A 144 -5.29 -4.32 -9.49
N TYR A 145 -3.96 -4.19 -9.43
CA TYR A 145 -3.18 -4.60 -8.28
C TYR A 145 -3.62 -3.84 -7.01
N GLY A 146 -3.86 -2.53 -7.13
CA GLY A 146 -4.36 -1.71 -6.03
C GLY A 146 -5.75 -2.14 -5.54
N LEU A 147 -6.63 -2.57 -6.43
CA LEU A 147 -7.94 -3.12 -6.07
C LEU A 147 -7.79 -4.45 -5.32
N ALA A 148 -6.85 -5.31 -5.74
CA ALA A 148 -6.53 -6.57 -5.05
C ALA A 148 -5.98 -6.36 -3.63
N ILE A 149 -5.44 -5.17 -3.32
CA ILE A 149 -5.04 -4.76 -1.97
C ILE A 149 -6.24 -4.20 -1.18
N ALA A 150 -7.05 -3.36 -1.83
CA ALA A 150 -8.12 -2.63 -1.17
C ALA A 150 -9.26 -3.55 -0.70
N VAL A 151 -9.61 -4.57 -1.47
CA VAL A 151 -10.67 -5.53 -1.12
C VAL A 151 -10.37 -6.27 0.20
N PRO A 152 -9.18 -6.88 0.40
CA PRO A 152 -8.82 -7.44 1.70
C PRO A 152 -8.82 -6.42 2.85
N ASN A 153 -8.33 -5.20 2.62
CA ASN A 153 -8.37 -4.17 3.66
C ASN A 153 -9.81 -3.87 4.13
N LEU A 154 -10.73 -3.78 3.18
CA LEU A 154 -12.13 -3.48 3.47
C LEU A 154 -12.84 -4.62 4.21
N LEU A 155 -12.54 -5.88 3.87
CA LEU A 155 -13.28 -7.05 4.35
C LEU A 155 -12.54 -7.79 5.47
N CYS A 156 -11.23 -8.01 5.32
CA CYS A 156 -10.48 -8.89 6.20
C CYS A 156 -10.01 -8.19 7.49
N VAL A 157 -9.82 -6.86 7.49
CA VAL A 157 -9.47 -6.15 8.73
C VAL A 157 -10.63 -6.23 9.74
N PRO A 158 -11.85 -5.77 9.43
CA PRO A 158 -12.96 -5.89 10.37
C PRO A 158 -13.38 -7.35 10.57
N GLY A 159 -13.34 -8.18 9.53
CA GLY A 159 -13.68 -9.60 9.61
C GLY A 159 -12.76 -10.39 10.54
N GLY A 160 -11.45 -10.12 10.50
CA GLY A 160 -10.48 -10.77 11.39
C GLY A 160 -10.71 -10.41 12.85
N VAL A 161 -10.99 -9.15 13.15
CA VAL A 161 -11.32 -8.69 14.50
C VAL A 161 -12.64 -9.31 14.97
N ALA A 162 -13.68 -9.29 14.16
CA ALA A 162 -14.98 -9.87 14.49
C ALA A 162 -14.87 -11.38 14.80
N LEU A 163 -14.18 -12.15 13.95
CA LEU A 163 -13.95 -13.57 14.19
C LEU A 163 -13.16 -13.82 15.48
N ALA A 164 -12.15 -13.01 15.76
CA ALA A 164 -11.37 -13.12 16.99
C ALA A 164 -12.25 -12.87 18.24
N GLN A 165 -13.11 -11.86 18.21
CA GLN A 165 -14.03 -11.54 19.30
C GLN A 165 -15.07 -12.64 19.55
N HIS A 166 -15.46 -13.41 18.52
CA HIS A 166 -16.36 -14.56 18.65
C HIS A 166 -15.61 -15.89 18.97
N GLY A 167 -14.38 -15.82 19.45
CA GLY A 167 -13.61 -17.01 19.84
C GLY A 167 -13.03 -17.81 18.68
N ALA A 168 -13.14 -17.33 17.45
CA ALA A 168 -12.69 -18.03 16.24
C ALA A 168 -11.28 -17.64 15.80
N PHE A 169 -10.45 -17.04 16.66
CA PHE A 169 -9.10 -16.56 16.32
C PHE A 169 -8.20 -17.63 15.70
N ARG A 170 -8.31 -18.90 16.15
CA ARG A 170 -7.53 -19.98 15.56
C ARG A 170 -7.74 -20.12 14.05
N TRP A 171 -8.98 -19.96 13.60
CA TRP A 171 -9.31 -19.99 12.16
C TRP A 171 -8.76 -18.77 11.42
N VAL A 172 -8.72 -17.60 12.07
CA VAL A 172 -8.05 -16.41 11.51
C VAL A 172 -6.55 -16.68 11.32
N ALA A 173 -5.89 -17.27 12.31
CA ALA A 173 -4.48 -17.61 12.24
C ALA A 173 -4.19 -18.65 11.12
N TYR A 174 -4.99 -19.72 11.02
CA TYR A 174 -4.83 -20.72 9.95
C TYR A 174 -5.15 -20.17 8.56
N ALA A 175 -6.23 -19.37 8.41
CA ALA A 175 -6.55 -18.71 7.16
C ALA A 175 -5.44 -17.75 6.72
N SER A 176 -4.72 -17.16 7.67
CA SER A 176 -3.57 -16.30 7.36
C SER A 176 -2.35 -17.04 6.82
N ALA A 177 -2.38 -18.38 6.73
CA ALA A 177 -1.37 -19.18 6.03
C ALA A 177 -1.64 -19.33 4.52
N LEU A 178 -2.80 -18.90 4.02
CA LEU A 178 -3.20 -18.99 2.60
C LEU A 178 -2.17 -18.46 1.58
N PRO A 179 -1.31 -17.46 1.87
CA PRO A 179 -0.27 -17.03 0.94
C PRO A 179 0.65 -18.15 0.46
N VAL A 180 0.87 -19.19 1.28
CA VAL A 180 1.69 -20.35 0.90
C VAL A 180 1.12 -21.06 -0.33
N LEU A 181 -0.20 -21.10 -0.49
CA LEU A 181 -0.87 -21.67 -1.66
C LEU A 181 -0.62 -20.87 -2.95
N ALA A 182 -0.20 -19.61 -2.84
CA ALA A 182 0.12 -18.77 -3.99
C ALA A 182 1.58 -18.95 -4.49
N VAL A 183 2.40 -19.75 -3.83
CA VAL A 183 3.79 -20.02 -4.24
C VAL A 183 3.90 -20.51 -5.70
N PRO A 184 3.09 -21.45 -6.18
CA PRO A 184 3.14 -21.86 -7.60
C PRO A 184 2.85 -20.71 -8.57
N LEU A 185 1.93 -19.79 -8.19
CA LEU A 185 1.61 -18.60 -8.99
C LEU A 185 2.81 -17.64 -9.07
N ALA A 186 3.51 -17.44 -7.95
CA ALA A 186 4.71 -16.60 -7.90
C ALA A 186 5.83 -17.14 -8.80
N LEU A 187 6.08 -18.44 -8.76
CA LEU A 187 7.08 -19.10 -9.61
C LEU A 187 6.69 -19.02 -11.09
N ALA A 188 5.39 -19.19 -11.42
CA ALA A 188 4.89 -19.06 -12.78
C ALA A 188 5.05 -17.62 -13.30
N LEU A 189 4.70 -16.61 -12.48
CA LEU A 189 4.90 -15.20 -12.82
C LEU A 189 6.37 -14.84 -13.03
N GLY A 190 7.25 -15.37 -12.18
CA GLY A 190 8.69 -15.18 -12.33
C GLY A 190 9.20 -15.69 -13.67
N ARG A 191 8.67 -16.80 -14.18
CA ARG A 191 9.05 -17.34 -15.50
C ARG A 191 8.53 -16.49 -16.66
N SER A 192 7.28 -16.01 -16.58
CA SER A 192 6.67 -15.16 -17.61
C SER A 192 7.31 -13.77 -17.66
N ALA A 193 7.62 -13.18 -16.51
CA ALA A 193 8.23 -11.85 -16.38
C ALA A 193 9.74 -11.82 -16.72
N HIS A 194 10.37 -13.00 -16.89
CA HIS A 194 11.80 -13.07 -17.20
C HIS A 194 12.16 -12.46 -18.55
N SER A 195 11.28 -12.48 -19.55
CA SER A 195 11.56 -11.93 -20.88
C SER A 195 11.72 -10.40 -20.89
N PRO A 196 10.73 -9.59 -20.48
CA PRO A 196 10.87 -8.13 -20.58
C PRO A 196 11.73 -7.51 -19.47
N VAL A 197 11.66 -8.03 -18.23
CA VAL A 197 12.46 -7.51 -17.10
C VAL A 197 13.93 -7.85 -17.28
N ARG A 198 14.27 -9.04 -17.76
CA ARG A 198 15.63 -9.47 -18.00
C ARG A 198 16.25 -8.71 -19.19
N THR A 199 15.48 -8.41 -20.23
CA THR A 199 15.94 -7.58 -21.34
C THR A 199 16.23 -6.16 -20.88
N ALA A 200 15.38 -5.58 -20.06
CA ALA A 200 15.58 -4.25 -19.49
C ALA A 200 16.76 -4.21 -18.50
N GLN A 201 16.94 -5.26 -17.69
CA GLN A 201 18.10 -5.40 -16.79
C GLN A 201 19.40 -5.59 -17.57
N SER A 202 19.42 -6.43 -18.60
CA SER A 202 20.61 -6.65 -19.44
C SER A 202 21.00 -5.40 -20.26
N GLN A 203 20.04 -4.58 -20.64
CA GLN A 203 20.27 -3.28 -21.26
C GLN A 203 20.82 -2.26 -20.26
N SER A 204 20.33 -2.29 -19.00
CA SER A 204 20.85 -1.43 -17.93
C SER A 204 22.23 -1.83 -17.43
N GLU A 205 22.57 -3.12 -17.46
CA GLU A 205 23.92 -3.60 -17.13
C GLU A 205 24.96 -3.26 -18.21
N ARG A 206 24.53 -3.08 -19.45
CA ARG A 206 25.39 -2.58 -20.57
C ARG A 206 25.48 -1.05 -20.57
N ALA A 207 24.50 -0.33 -20.06
CA ALA A 207 24.60 1.08 -19.78
C ALA A 207 25.42 1.26 -18.48
N ARG A 208 26.34 2.26 -18.43
CA ARG A 208 27.14 2.57 -17.23
C ARG A 208 26.29 2.43 -15.97
N PRO A 209 26.79 1.72 -14.91
CA PRO A 209 26.03 1.54 -13.68
C PRO A 209 25.68 2.91 -13.10
N GLU A 210 24.41 3.30 -13.25
CA GLU A 210 23.92 4.51 -12.61
C GLU A 210 24.07 4.34 -11.09
N ARG A 211 24.66 5.34 -10.45
CA ARG A 211 24.79 5.35 -8.99
C ARG A 211 23.40 5.32 -8.39
N GLY A 212 23.12 4.36 -7.50
CA GLY A 212 21.82 4.21 -6.84
C GLY A 212 21.29 5.53 -6.23
N ARG A 213 22.17 6.46 -5.87
CA ARG A 213 21.82 7.82 -5.43
C ARG A 213 21.08 8.64 -6.50
N ALA A 214 21.39 8.47 -7.78
CA ALA A 214 20.69 9.19 -8.85
C ALA A 214 19.26 8.67 -9.02
N VAL A 215 19.04 7.36 -8.91
CA VAL A 215 17.70 6.74 -8.92
C VAL A 215 16.90 7.21 -7.72
N LEU A 216 17.51 7.20 -6.52
CA LEU A 216 16.86 7.69 -5.29
C LEU A 216 16.42 9.16 -5.44
N ALA A 217 17.27 10.03 -5.98
CA ALA A 217 16.93 11.44 -6.18
C ALA A 217 15.75 11.63 -7.15
N ARG A 218 15.68 10.84 -8.23
CA ARG A 218 14.57 10.93 -9.21
C ARG A 218 13.24 10.41 -8.62
N VAL A 219 13.28 9.35 -7.83
CA VAL A 219 12.09 8.76 -7.19
C VAL A 219 11.67 9.53 -5.93
N ALA A 220 12.56 10.36 -5.38
CA ALA A 220 12.27 11.12 -4.15
C ALA A 220 11.04 12.02 -4.26
N VAL A 221 10.80 12.65 -5.40
CA VAL A 221 9.64 13.54 -5.60
C VAL A 221 8.31 12.77 -5.50
N PRO A 222 8.04 11.75 -6.32
CA PRO A 222 6.80 10.98 -6.17
C PRO A 222 6.69 10.28 -4.82
N ALA A 223 7.80 9.85 -4.21
CA ALA A 223 7.80 9.27 -2.87
C ALA A 223 7.44 10.31 -1.79
N PHE A 224 7.91 11.54 -1.89
CA PHE A 224 7.56 12.62 -0.98
C PHE A 224 6.08 13.02 -1.08
N VAL A 225 5.55 13.17 -2.31
CA VAL A 225 4.11 13.44 -2.53
C VAL A 225 3.26 12.33 -1.88
N LEU A 226 3.64 11.07 -2.06
CA LEU A 226 2.97 9.95 -1.43
C LEU A 226 3.05 10.01 0.10
N LEU A 227 4.24 10.26 0.65
CA LEU A 227 4.49 10.31 2.09
C LEU A 227 3.60 11.35 2.77
N THR A 228 3.44 12.55 2.19
CA THR A 228 2.56 13.59 2.76
C THR A 228 1.09 13.15 2.78
N ALA A 229 0.61 12.48 1.71
CA ALA A 229 -0.75 11.97 1.65
C ALA A 229 -0.96 10.81 2.63
N THR A 230 0.00 9.87 2.72
CA THR A 230 -0.10 8.71 3.62
C THR A 230 0.05 9.10 5.09
N LEU A 231 0.77 10.18 5.40
CA LEU A 231 0.82 10.77 6.74
C LEU A 231 -0.58 11.24 7.17
N ALA A 232 -1.29 11.99 6.33
CA ALA A 232 -2.66 12.38 6.61
C ALA A 232 -3.59 11.16 6.74
N GLY A 233 -3.44 10.16 5.87
CA GLY A 233 -4.21 8.92 5.89
C GLY A 233 -4.00 8.10 7.18
N GLY A 234 -2.77 7.95 7.62
CA GLY A 234 -2.42 7.25 8.86
C GLY A 234 -3.03 7.93 10.10
N GLY A 235 -2.94 9.26 10.16
CA GLY A 235 -3.58 10.04 11.20
C GLY A 235 -5.10 9.89 11.20
N LEU A 236 -5.74 10.03 10.03
CA LEU A 236 -7.19 9.94 9.88
C LEU A 236 -7.71 8.55 10.29
N VAL A 237 -7.13 7.48 9.75
CA VAL A 237 -7.58 6.11 10.04
C VAL A 237 -7.42 5.75 11.52
N THR A 238 -6.36 6.26 12.16
CA THR A 238 -6.10 5.97 13.57
C THR A 238 -7.01 6.77 14.50
N TYR A 239 -7.20 8.07 14.24
CA TYR A 239 -7.86 8.95 15.22
C TYR A 239 -9.33 9.17 14.96
N LEU A 240 -9.85 8.93 13.75
CA LEU A 240 -11.27 9.09 13.48
C LEU A 240 -12.16 8.21 14.37
N PRO A 241 -11.86 6.92 14.59
CA PRO A 241 -12.62 6.08 15.52
C PRO A 241 -12.54 6.54 16.99
N ILE A 242 -11.42 7.13 17.38
CA ILE A 242 -11.18 7.61 18.75
C ILE A 242 -11.99 8.88 19.02
N GLN A 243 -12.09 9.77 18.02
CA GLN A 243 -12.80 11.05 18.15
C GLN A 243 -14.33 10.95 18.07
N LEU A 244 -14.83 9.85 17.52
CA LEU A 244 -16.27 9.66 17.30
C LEU A 244 -16.83 8.59 18.25
N PRO A 245 -17.53 8.99 19.32
CA PRO A 245 -18.04 8.06 20.33
C PRO A 245 -19.13 7.13 19.79
N THR A 246 -19.81 7.53 18.71
CA THR A 246 -20.78 6.66 18.03
C THR A 246 -20.08 5.89 16.91
N GLY A 247 -19.83 4.59 17.13
CA GLY A 247 -19.13 3.74 16.16
C GLY A 247 -19.74 3.74 14.75
N ALA A 248 -21.04 4.02 14.62
CA ALA A 248 -21.71 4.09 13.31
C ALA A 248 -21.17 5.19 12.39
N LEU A 249 -20.92 6.41 12.92
CA LEU A 249 -20.39 7.52 12.11
C LEU A 249 -18.93 7.28 11.71
N ALA A 250 -18.10 6.79 12.63
CA ALA A 250 -16.73 6.42 12.34
C ALA A 250 -16.68 5.32 11.26
N THR A 251 -17.51 4.30 11.40
CA THR A 251 -17.63 3.21 10.43
C THR A 251 -18.05 3.72 9.07
N ALA A 252 -19.08 4.56 8.98
CA ALA A 252 -19.54 5.13 7.71
C ALA A 252 -18.46 5.97 7.04
N ALA A 253 -17.76 6.82 7.78
CA ALA A 253 -16.68 7.65 7.26
C ALA A 253 -15.49 6.80 6.76
N LEU A 254 -15.07 5.78 7.52
CA LEU A 254 -13.96 4.89 7.14
C LEU A 254 -14.32 3.96 5.98
N LEU A 255 -15.55 3.47 5.91
CA LEU A 255 -16.04 2.70 4.76
C LEU A 255 -16.08 3.58 3.51
N GLY A 256 -16.62 4.81 3.63
CA GLY A 256 -16.63 5.77 2.54
C GLY A 256 -15.22 6.09 2.05
N PHE A 257 -14.29 6.39 2.96
CA PHE A 257 -12.88 6.57 2.67
C PHE A 257 -12.28 5.36 1.95
N GLY A 258 -12.44 4.15 2.51
CA GLY A 258 -11.84 2.93 1.94
C GLY A 258 -12.38 2.59 0.56
N ALA A 259 -13.71 2.69 0.37
CA ALA A 259 -14.36 2.41 -0.91
C ALA A 259 -13.91 3.40 -2.00
N THR A 260 -13.87 4.70 -1.68
CA THR A 260 -13.44 5.72 -2.65
C THR A 260 -11.92 5.69 -2.88
N ALA A 261 -11.12 5.31 -1.89
CA ALA A 261 -9.68 5.08 -2.08
C ALA A 261 -9.42 3.91 -3.04
N ALA A 262 -10.16 2.80 -2.90
CA ALA A 262 -10.08 1.67 -3.82
C ALA A 262 -10.48 2.07 -5.24
N LEU A 263 -11.60 2.77 -5.40
CA LEU A 263 -12.12 3.25 -6.67
C LEU A 263 -11.18 4.28 -7.31
N GLY A 264 -10.70 5.24 -6.54
CA GLY A 264 -9.76 6.28 -6.96
C GLY A 264 -8.45 5.68 -7.46
N ARG A 265 -7.90 4.71 -6.72
CA ARG A 265 -6.68 3.99 -7.10
C ARG A 265 -6.86 3.22 -8.42
N TRP A 266 -7.98 2.54 -8.58
CA TRP A 266 -8.27 1.79 -9.80
C TRP A 266 -8.49 2.71 -11.01
N ARG A 267 -9.39 3.70 -10.88
CA ARG A 267 -9.73 4.61 -11.98
C ARG A 267 -8.57 5.51 -12.39
N ALA A 268 -7.80 6.01 -11.43
CA ALA A 268 -6.62 6.83 -11.72
C ALA A 268 -5.59 6.08 -12.59
N GLY A 269 -5.48 4.75 -12.43
CA GLY A 269 -4.62 3.92 -13.26
C GLY A 269 -5.00 3.98 -14.74
N ALA A 270 -6.25 3.66 -15.06
CA ALA A 270 -6.73 3.69 -16.44
C ALA A 270 -6.74 5.12 -17.03
N LEU A 271 -7.05 6.12 -16.21
CA LEU A 271 -7.02 7.53 -16.61
C LEU A 271 -5.59 8.01 -16.88
N SER A 272 -4.61 7.54 -16.09
CA SER A 272 -3.20 7.94 -16.27
C SER A 272 -2.61 7.42 -17.58
N ASP A 273 -3.02 6.25 -18.02
CA ASP A 273 -2.59 5.68 -19.30
C ASP A 273 -3.15 6.49 -20.49
N ARG A 274 -4.31 7.13 -20.30
CA ARG A 274 -4.98 7.92 -21.34
C ARG A 274 -4.59 9.40 -21.35
N PHE A 275 -4.51 10.02 -20.17
CA PHE A 275 -4.33 11.48 -20.01
C PHE A 275 -2.96 11.86 -19.44
N GLY A 276 -2.16 10.87 -19.04
CA GLY A 276 -0.89 11.09 -18.33
C GLY A 276 -1.07 11.48 -16.87
N THR A 277 0.02 11.39 -16.10
CA THR A 277 0.02 11.68 -14.67
C THR A 277 0.10 13.17 -14.35
N GLY A 278 0.57 14.01 -15.30
CA GLY A 278 0.88 15.42 -15.07
C GLY A 278 -0.34 16.30 -14.74
N LEU A 279 -1.52 15.99 -15.31
CA LEU A 279 -2.77 16.66 -14.99
C LEU A 279 -3.50 16.01 -13.80
N LEU A 280 -3.43 14.70 -13.72
CA LEU A 280 -4.23 13.93 -12.76
C LEU A 280 -3.66 14.00 -11.34
N LEU A 281 -2.33 14.00 -11.18
CA LEU A 281 -1.71 14.00 -9.85
C LEU A 281 -1.96 15.29 -9.06
N PRO A 282 -1.82 16.50 -9.65
CA PRO A 282 -2.21 17.73 -8.96
C PRO A 282 -3.68 17.73 -8.52
N ALA A 283 -4.59 17.31 -9.42
CA ALA A 283 -6.02 17.25 -9.11
C ALA A 283 -6.33 16.26 -7.98
N ALA A 284 -5.69 15.06 -7.99
CA ALA A 284 -5.82 14.07 -6.94
C ALA A 284 -5.30 14.58 -5.59
N LEU A 285 -4.16 15.29 -5.60
CA LEU A 285 -3.59 15.88 -4.39
C LEU A 285 -4.49 16.98 -3.83
N VAL A 286 -5.04 17.85 -4.68
CA VAL A 286 -6.02 18.87 -4.27
C VAL A 286 -7.26 18.23 -3.66
N ALA A 287 -7.79 17.16 -4.26
CA ALA A 287 -8.91 16.43 -3.70
C ALA A 287 -8.58 15.85 -2.31
N ALA A 288 -7.37 15.30 -2.13
CA ALA A 288 -6.92 14.81 -0.83
C ALA A 288 -6.79 15.94 0.20
N VAL A 289 -6.22 17.08 -0.18
CA VAL A 289 -6.11 18.27 0.70
C VAL A 289 -7.49 18.75 1.14
N LEU A 290 -8.39 18.98 0.18
CA LEU A 290 -9.76 19.45 0.47
C LEU A 290 -10.53 18.43 1.33
N GLY A 291 -10.39 17.13 1.02
CA GLY A 291 -11.02 16.08 1.80
C GLY A 291 -10.54 16.07 3.25
N THR A 292 -9.23 16.16 3.49
CA THR A 292 -8.67 16.24 4.85
C THR A 292 -9.11 17.50 5.58
N ALA A 293 -9.15 18.65 4.91
CA ALA A 293 -9.63 19.90 5.49
C ALA A 293 -11.13 19.82 5.87
N LEU A 294 -11.96 19.19 5.05
CA LEU A 294 -13.37 18.94 5.36
C LEU A 294 -13.54 17.98 6.53
N VAL A 295 -12.71 16.92 6.65
CA VAL A 295 -12.74 16.06 7.85
C VAL A 295 -12.38 16.86 9.09
N ALA A 296 -11.34 17.68 9.05
CA ALA A 296 -10.95 18.55 10.15
C ALA A 296 -12.08 19.51 10.56
N LEU A 297 -12.72 20.14 9.56
CA LEU A 297 -13.87 21.04 9.76
C LEU A 297 -15.07 20.29 10.34
N GLY A 298 -15.40 19.12 9.81
CA GLY A 298 -16.52 18.28 10.28
C GLY A 298 -16.34 17.85 11.73
N LEU A 299 -15.12 17.43 12.12
CA LEU A 299 -14.77 17.13 13.51
C LEU A 299 -14.88 18.36 14.41
N GLY A 300 -14.29 19.49 14.00
CA GLY A 300 -14.26 20.71 14.80
C GLY A 300 -15.64 21.34 15.02
N LYS A 301 -16.56 21.20 14.06
CA LYS A 301 -17.94 21.72 14.13
C LYS A 301 -18.99 20.67 14.55
N GLY A 302 -18.60 19.43 14.77
CA GLY A 302 -19.53 18.33 15.07
C GLY A 302 -20.50 18.00 13.92
N SER A 303 -20.12 18.29 12.65
CA SER A 303 -20.97 18.08 11.48
C SER A 303 -20.71 16.75 10.81
N ALA A 304 -21.57 15.76 11.04
CA ALA A 304 -21.48 14.43 10.45
C ALA A 304 -21.49 14.44 8.90
N PRO A 305 -22.37 15.21 8.20
CA PRO A 305 -22.36 15.25 6.74
C PRO A 305 -21.04 15.78 6.16
N VAL A 306 -20.48 16.85 6.75
CA VAL A 306 -19.20 17.45 6.30
C VAL A 306 -18.06 16.49 6.52
N LEU A 307 -18.04 15.79 7.65
CA LEU A 307 -17.03 14.78 7.99
C LEU A 307 -17.04 13.62 6.99
N VAL A 308 -18.20 13.04 6.72
CA VAL A 308 -18.35 11.91 5.78
C VAL A 308 -18.00 12.35 4.35
N ALA A 309 -18.49 13.51 3.92
CA ALA A 309 -18.14 14.05 2.60
C ALA A 309 -16.62 14.27 2.47
N GLY A 310 -15.98 14.80 3.52
CA GLY A 310 -14.53 14.95 3.60
C GLY A 310 -13.80 13.62 3.50
N ALA A 311 -14.23 12.60 4.24
CA ALA A 311 -13.64 11.27 4.23
C ALA A 311 -13.74 10.60 2.84
N VAL A 312 -14.89 10.72 2.17
CA VAL A 312 -15.13 10.23 0.81
C VAL A 312 -14.22 10.94 -0.20
N LEU A 313 -14.13 12.27 -0.13
CA LEU A 313 -13.29 13.06 -1.03
C LEU A 313 -11.80 12.77 -0.80
N PHE A 314 -11.37 12.71 0.48
CA PHE A 314 -10.01 12.34 0.83
C PHE A 314 -9.66 10.95 0.30
N GLY A 315 -10.56 9.97 0.46
CA GLY A 315 -10.36 8.62 -0.05
C GLY A 315 -10.10 8.59 -1.55
N ALA A 316 -10.94 9.28 -2.33
CA ALA A 316 -10.79 9.35 -3.79
C ALA A 316 -9.43 9.95 -4.19
N GLY A 317 -9.04 11.09 -3.60
CA GLY A 317 -7.74 11.72 -3.83
C GLY A 317 -6.58 10.85 -3.37
N TYR A 318 -6.66 10.30 -2.17
CA TYR A 318 -5.66 9.41 -1.56
C TYR A 318 -5.36 8.18 -2.41
N GLY A 319 -6.41 7.48 -2.87
CA GLY A 319 -6.25 6.32 -3.74
C GLY A 319 -5.65 6.69 -5.09
N ALA A 320 -6.08 7.80 -5.69
CA ALA A 320 -5.52 8.30 -6.94
C ALA A 320 -4.04 8.68 -6.79
N VAL A 321 -3.66 9.42 -5.73
CA VAL A 321 -2.26 9.76 -5.44
C VAL A 321 -1.38 8.51 -5.33
N GLN A 322 -1.86 7.44 -4.68
CA GLN A 322 -1.12 6.19 -4.57
C GLN A 322 -0.79 5.58 -5.94
N ASN A 323 -1.75 5.50 -6.85
CA ASN A 323 -1.51 4.94 -8.18
C ASN A 323 -0.58 5.85 -9.00
N LEU A 324 -0.92 7.13 -9.08
CA LEU A 324 -0.22 8.10 -9.93
C LEU A 324 1.24 8.29 -9.51
N THR A 325 1.53 8.33 -8.20
CA THR A 325 2.91 8.42 -7.70
C THR A 325 3.70 7.15 -7.97
N LEU A 326 3.07 5.96 -7.94
CA LEU A 326 3.74 4.71 -8.28
C LEU A 326 4.09 4.66 -9.78
N VAL A 327 3.17 5.06 -10.65
CA VAL A 327 3.42 5.20 -12.09
C VAL A 327 4.57 6.17 -12.34
N GLN A 328 4.57 7.34 -11.69
CA GLN A 328 5.67 8.31 -11.81
C GLN A 328 6.99 7.78 -11.26
N ALA A 329 6.98 7.05 -10.14
CA ALA A 329 8.18 6.47 -9.56
C ALA A 329 8.85 5.47 -10.53
N PHE A 330 8.06 4.63 -11.20
CA PHE A 330 8.57 3.72 -12.22
C PHE A 330 9.11 4.46 -13.45
N ALA A 331 8.41 5.48 -13.93
CA ALA A 331 8.87 6.30 -15.04
C ALA A 331 10.17 7.03 -14.71
N ALA A 332 10.28 7.62 -13.53
CA ALA A 332 11.45 8.35 -13.07
C ALA A 332 12.68 7.46 -12.82
N ALA A 333 12.47 6.22 -12.36
CA ALA A 333 13.56 5.28 -12.09
C ALA A 333 14.25 4.80 -13.36
N GLY A 334 13.51 4.72 -14.46
CA GLY A 334 14.00 4.22 -15.73
C GLY A 334 14.14 2.69 -15.79
N PRO A 335 14.58 2.18 -16.96
CA PRO A 335 14.72 0.73 -17.19
C PRO A 335 15.70 0.09 -16.19
N GLY A 336 15.35 -1.12 -15.72
CA GLY A 336 16.20 -1.90 -14.80
C GLY A 336 16.09 -1.51 -13.31
N HIS A 337 15.48 -0.38 -12.96
CA HIS A 337 15.40 0.10 -11.58
C HIS A 337 13.99 0.01 -10.95
N ALA A 338 13.05 -0.68 -11.61
CA ALA A 338 11.66 -0.78 -11.16
C ALA A 338 11.53 -1.32 -9.72
N THR A 339 12.29 -2.36 -9.35
CA THR A 339 12.25 -2.92 -7.99
C THR A 339 12.78 -1.93 -6.94
N THR A 340 13.79 -1.12 -7.28
CA THR A 340 14.30 -0.06 -6.40
C THR A 340 13.26 1.05 -6.22
N ALA A 341 12.61 1.47 -7.31
CA ALA A 341 11.52 2.45 -7.25
C ALA A 341 10.35 1.95 -6.39
N SER A 342 9.96 0.69 -6.59
CA SER A 342 8.93 0.04 -5.80
C SER A 342 9.29 -0.02 -4.31
N ALA A 343 10.52 -0.41 -3.97
CA ALA A 343 10.98 -0.47 -2.58
C ALA A 343 10.91 0.90 -1.90
N LEU A 344 11.39 1.95 -2.57
CA LEU A 344 11.36 3.31 -2.05
C LEU A 344 9.93 3.84 -1.90
N TRP A 345 9.07 3.55 -2.89
CA TRP A 345 7.67 3.95 -2.87
C TRP A 345 6.91 3.28 -1.72
N ASN A 346 7.09 1.96 -1.52
CA ASN A 346 6.44 1.22 -0.43
C ASN A 346 6.99 1.69 0.94
N ALA A 347 8.30 1.94 1.06
CA ALA A 347 8.89 2.48 2.29
C ALA A 347 8.31 3.87 2.62
N ALA A 348 8.11 4.74 1.63
CA ALA A 348 7.48 6.04 1.83
C ALA A 348 6.00 5.91 2.25
N PHE A 349 5.28 4.95 1.66
CA PHE A 349 3.89 4.64 2.03
C PHE A 349 3.78 4.20 3.49
N ASP A 350 4.55 3.20 3.88
CA ASP A 350 4.49 2.61 5.22
C ASP A 350 5.02 3.60 6.28
N ALA A 351 6.12 4.30 5.98
CA ALA A 351 6.67 5.33 6.85
C ALA A 351 5.69 6.49 7.03
N GLY A 352 5.10 7.00 5.95
CA GLY A 352 4.12 8.07 6.01
C GLY A 352 2.91 7.69 6.87
N THR A 353 2.36 6.50 6.66
CA THR A 353 1.22 5.99 7.44
C THR A 353 1.56 5.86 8.93
N GLY A 354 2.73 5.27 9.25
CA GLY A 354 3.17 5.08 10.63
C GLY A 354 3.50 6.40 11.33
N ILE A 355 4.28 7.27 10.66
CA ILE A 355 4.62 8.61 11.19
C ILE A 355 3.35 9.44 11.39
N GLY A 356 2.38 9.36 10.47
CA GLY A 356 1.12 10.07 10.55
C GLY A 356 0.33 9.73 11.80
N ALA A 357 0.20 8.43 12.11
CA ALA A 357 -0.45 7.98 13.34
C ALA A 357 0.25 8.55 14.60
N ILE A 358 1.59 8.51 14.63
CA ILE A 358 2.37 9.00 15.79
C ILE A 358 2.29 10.53 15.90
N VAL A 359 2.53 11.24 14.81
CA VAL A 359 2.60 12.73 14.81
C VAL A 359 1.25 13.34 15.12
N VAL A 360 0.17 12.82 14.51
CA VAL A 360 -1.20 13.31 14.80
C VAL A 360 -1.53 13.11 16.27
N GLY A 361 -1.18 11.97 16.87
CA GLY A 361 -1.42 11.70 18.28
C GLY A 361 -0.58 12.59 19.20
N ALA A 362 0.71 12.68 18.94
CA ALA A 362 1.62 13.48 19.75
C ALA A 362 1.23 14.97 19.74
N LEU A 363 0.92 15.53 18.57
CA LEU A 363 0.49 16.93 18.47
C LEU A 363 -0.91 17.17 19.05
N ALA A 364 -1.84 16.22 18.87
CA ALA A 364 -3.16 16.33 19.47
C ALA A 364 -3.08 16.35 21.01
N ALA A 365 -2.14 15.60 21.59
CA ALA A 365 -1.90 15.56 23.05
C ALA A 365 -1.33 16.85 23.61
N THR A 366 -0.77 17.76 22.79
CA THR A 366 -0.29 19.09 23.25
C THR A 366 -1.41 20.11 23.47
N GLY A 367 -2.68 19.72 23.30
CA GLY A 367 -3.84 20.61 23.44
C GLY A 367 -4.35 21.21 22.13
N LEU A 368 -3.66 20.99 20.99
CA LEU A 368 -4.14 21.46 19.68
C LEU A 368 -5.42 20.75 19.23
N GLY A 369 -5.62 19.50 19.66
CA GLY A 369 -6.75 18.67 19.23
C GLY A 369 -6.59 18.11 17.81
N VAL A 370 -7.24 16.97 17.58
CA VAL A 370 -7.15 16.24 16.29
C VAL A 370 -7.60 17.07 15.08
N PRO A 371 -8.68 17.90 15.16
CA PRO A 371 -9.10 18.70 14.01
C PRO A 371 -8.00 19.65 13.49
N ILE A 372 -7.33 20.38 14.39
CA ILE A 372 -6.26 21.31 13.99
C ILE A 372 -5.08 20.55 13.41
N VAL A 373 -4.71 19.43 14.02
CA VAL A 373 -3.57 18.64 13.52
C VAL A 373 -3.88 18.06 12.13
N LEU A 374 -5.08 17.60 11.86
CA LEU A 374 -5.49 17.18 10.50
C LEU A 374 -5.45 18.36 9.51
N ALA A 375 -5.86 19.56 9.91
CA ALA A 375 -5.72 20.74 9.06
C ALA A 375 -4.23 21.05 8.76
N LEU A 376 -3.33 20.88 9.71
CA LEU A 376 -1.89 21.00 9.49
C LEU A 376 -1.34 19.94 8.52
N THR A 377 -1.86 18.71 8.57
CA THR A 377 -1.47 17.70 7.56
C THR A 377 -1.97 18.05 6.16
N ALA A 378 -3.15 18.67 6.04
CA ALA A 378 -3.64 19.20 4.76
C ALA A 378 -2.71 20.31 4.22
N LEU A 379 -2.26 21.24 5.07
CA LEU A 379 -1.28 22.26 4.70
C LEU A 379 0.07 21.65 4.29
N LEU A 380 0.52 20.61 4.98
CA LEU A 380 1.73 19.89 4.60
C LEU A 380 1.59 19.27 3.19
N MET A 381 0.44 18.66 2.86
CA MET A 381 0.19 18.15 1.51
C MET A 381 0.24 19.25 0.45
N LEU A 382 -0.22 20.47 0.76
CA LEU A 382 -0.12 21.61 -0.17
C LEU A 382 1.32 21.96 -0.54
N THR A 383 2.30 21.76 0.36
CA THR A 383 3.73 21.99 0.06
C THR A 383 4.24 21.05 -1.05
N ALA A 384 3.60 19.90 -1.23
CA ALA A 384 3.94 18.96 -2.30
C ALA A 384 3.30 19.31 -3.65
N LEU A 385 2.31 20.21 -3.70
CA LEU A 385 1.58 20.55 -4.94
C LEU A 385 2.48 21.12 -6.05
N PRO A 386 3.42 22.04 -5.79
CA PRO A 386 4.32 22.53 -6.82
C PRO A 386 5.21 21.45 -7.44
N LEU A 387 5.48 20.38 -6.68
CA LEU A 387 6.29 19.26 -7.16
C LEU A 387 5.53 18.37 -8.16
N THR A 388 4.19 18.34 -8.06
CA THR A 388 3.34 17.57 -8.97
C THR A 388 3.18 18.21 -10.34
N ALA A 389 3.30 19.55 -10.43
CA ALA A 389 3.17 20.32 -11.65
C ALA A 389 4.46 20.37 -12.49
N ARG A 390 5.61 19.98 -11.93
CA ARG A 390 6.86 19.92 -12.68
C ARG A 390 6.72 18.86 -13.77
N ARG A 391 6.52 19.32 -15.01
CA ARG A 391 6.68 18.46 -16.19
C ARG A 391 8.10 17.89 -16.09
N HIS A 392 8.23 16.59 -16.02
CA HIS A 392 9.51 15.94 -16.32
C HIS A 392 9.76 16.30 -17.76
N GLY A 393 10.60 17.33 -17.96
CA GLY A 393 11.03 17.76 -19.25
C GLY A 393 11.57 16.56 -20.00
N GLN A 394 11.17 16.47 -21.25
CA GLN A 394 11.72 15.63 -22.26
C GLN A 394 13.27 15.59 -22.11
N ALA A 395 13.82 14.43 -21.84
CA ALA A 395 15.19 14.09 -22.10
C ALA A 395 15.20 12.77 -22.88
#